data_df5a1cfb6326e5d7440bac73e5d13763
#
_entry.id   df5a1cfb6326e5d7440bac73e5d13763
#
_cell.length_a   1.000
_cell.length_b   1.000
_cell.length_c   1.000
_cell.angle_alpha   90.00
_cell.angle_beta   90.00
_cell.angle_gamma   90.00
#
_symmetry.space_group_name_H-M   'P 1'
#
loop_
_entity.id
_entity.type
_entity.pdbx_description
1 polymer ?
#
loop_
_entity_poly.entity_id
_entity_poly.type
_entity_poly.pdbx_seq_one_letter_code
_entity_poly.pdbx_strand_id
1 'polypeptide(L)'
;MHLGELASVRSGLVLARKESREPTPYCYNLLTLRSIHPDGSIAQEDLSVFHASEPLKAEYLTQPGDIIVRLTTPYTAILIDSTTTGLIVSSNFMIIRMESNALLPDYLFWLLNTPAVKRRIYTSTTSNVLSAVKASFFTQFQFHVPP
;
A
#
# COMPACT_ATOMS: atom_id res chain seq x y z
N MET A 1 7.46 14.12 -14.46
CA MET A 1 6.05 13.81 -14.17
C MET A 1 5.91 13.39 -12.73
N HIS A 2 4.89 13.87 -12.04
CA HIS A 2 4.63 13.52 -10.65
C HIS A 2 3.62 12.40 -10.57
N LEU A 3 3.83 11.47 -9.64
CA LEU A 3 2.95 10.32 -9.47
C LEU A 3 1.50 10.73 -9.16
N GLY A 4 1.31 11.79 -8.37
CA GLY A 4 -0.02 12.30 -8.02
C GLY A 4 -0.88 12.72 -9.21
N GLU A 5 -0.27 12.96 -10.37
CA GLU A 5 -1.00 13.28 -11.61
C GLU A 5 -1.60 12.03 -12.25
N LEU A 6 -1.09 10.84 -11.92
CA LEU A 6 -1.46 9.57 -12.56
C LEU A 6 -2.17 8.60 -11.63
N ALA A 7 -2.14 8.85 -10.33
CA ALA A 7 -2.63 7.90 -9.34
C ALA A 7 -3.18 8.62 -8.11
N SER A 8 -4.13 7.98 -7.43
CA SER A 8 -4.50 8.39 -6.08
C SER A 8 -3.53 7.74 -5.09
N VAL A 9 -3.18 8.47 -4.04
CA VAL A 9 -2.27 8.02 -2.99
C VAL A 9 -2.94 8.28 -1.65
N ARG A 10 -3.09 7.24 -0.84
CA ARG A 10 -3.70 7.37 0.49
C ARG A 10 -3.09 6.37 1.46
N SER A 11 -3.10 6.69 2.74
CA SER A 11 -2.78 5.71 3.77
C SER A 11 -3.94 4.73 3.94
N GLY A 12 -3.61 3.53 4.44
CA GLY A 12 -4.64 2.54 4.74
C GLY A 12 -5.49 2.92 5.94
N LEU A 13 -6.39 2.01 6.30
CA LEU A 13 -7.40 2.20 7.33
C LEU A 13 -6.77 2.21 8.73
N VAL A 14 -7.23 3.10 9.59
CA VAL A 14 -6.94 3.04 11.02
C VAL A 14 -7.86 1.97 11.61
N LEU A 15 -7.31 0.78 11.85
CA LEU A 15 -8.09 -0.43 12.18
C LEU A 15 -9.00 -0.24 13.40
N ALA A 16 -8.49 0.40 14.45
CA ALA A 16 -9.23 0.56 15.70
C ALA A 16 -10.56 1.29 15.54
N ARG A 17 -10.70 2.11 14.50
CA ARG A 17 -11.93 2.87 14.24
C ARG A 17 -13.05 2.02 13.63
N LYS A 18 -12.71 0.87 13.06
CA LYS A 18 -13.65 0.03 12.30
C LYS A 18 -13.74 -1.39 12.84
N GLU A 19 -12.90 -1.76 13.80
CA GLU A 19 -12.86 -3.11 14.33
C GLU A 19 -14.00 -3.37 15.29
N SER A 20 -14.66 -4.53 15.15
CA SER A 20 -15.65 -5.02 16.10
C SER A 20 -14.97 -6.01 17.06
N ARG A 21 -15.33 -5.93 18.35
CA ARG A 21 -14.86 -6.86 19.38
C ARG A 21 -15.48 -8.24 19.24
N GLU A 22 -16.65 -8.33 18.59
CA GLU A 22 -17.38 -9.57 18.37
C GLU A 22 -17.40 -9.93 16.90
N PRO A 23 -17.53 -11.22 16.55
CA PRO A 23 -17.67 -11.61 15.15
C PRO A 23 -18.88 -10.93 14.51
N THR A 24 -18.71 -10.45 13.28
CA THR A 24 -19.75 -9.79 12.50
C THR A 24 -19.83 -10.46 11.12
N PRO A 25 -20.94 -10.22 10.37
CA PRO A 25 -20.99 -10.69 8.99
C PRO A 25 -20.01 -9.95 8.07
N TYR A 26 -19.41 -8.84 8.52
CA TYR A 26 -18.47 -8.04 7.73
C TYR A 26 -17.03 -8.51 8.03
N CYS A 27 -16.68 -9.65 7.45
CA CYS A 27 -15.40 -10.33 7.69
C CYS A 27 -14.49 -10.16 6.48
N TYR A 28 -13.26 -9.74 6.73
CA TYR A 28 -12.27 -9.46 5.68
C TYR A 28 -10.92 -10.09 6.04
N ASN A 29 -10.09 -10.33 5.05
CA ASN A 29 -8.69 -10.69 5.27
C ASN A 29 -7.86 -9.42 5.37
N LEU A 30 -6.97 -9.38 6.35
CA LEU A 30 -6.13 -8.24 6.67
C LEU A 30 -4.70 -8.52 6.23
N LEU A 31 -4.14 -7.60 5.43
CA LEU A 31 -2.74 -7.62 5.06
C LEU A 31 -1.90 -7.26 6.30
N THR A 32 -0.99 -8.15 6.69
CA THR A 32 -0.11 -7.95 7.84
C THR A 32 1.32 -7.69 7.38
N LEU A 33 2.12 -7.06 8.23
CA LEU A 33 3.55 -6.87 7.93
C LEU A 33 4.24 -8.20 7.73
N ARG A 34 3.86 -9.22 8.50
CA ARG A 34 4.43 -10.56 8.42
C ARG A 34 4.09 -11.28 7.11
N SER A 35 2.97 -10.92 6.48
CA SER A 35 2.54 -11.57 5.22
C SER A 35 3.35 -11.12 4.01
N ILE A 36 4.20 -10.10 4.14
CA ILE A 36 4.94 -9.53 3.03
C ILE A 36 6.34 -10.10 3.00
N HIS A 37 6.69 -10.75 1.87
CA HIS A 37 8.05 -11.24 1.63
C HIS A 37 8.92 -10.13 1.00
N PRO A 38 10.26 -10.22 1.16
CA PRO A 38 11.17 -9.22 0.58
C PRO A 38 11.07 -9.07 -0.93
N ASP A 39 10.59 -10.10 -1.64
CA ASP A 39 10.42 -10.07 -3.10
C ASP A 39 9.11 -9.40 -3.53
N GLY A 40 8.30 -8.94 -2.58
CA GLY A 40 7.02 -8.30 -2.87
C GLY A 40 5.84 -9.24 -3.00
N SER A 41 6.03 -10.54 -2.75
CA SER A 41 4.92 -11.51 -2.73
C SER A 41 4.22 -11.50 -1.37
N ILE A 42 2.99 -12.04 -1.35
CA ILE A 42 2.16 -12.12 -0.15
C ILE A 42 2.01 -13.57 0.27
N ALA A 43 2.33 -13.85 1.54
CA ALA A 43 2.08 -15.16 2.15
C ALA A 43 0.62 -15.23 2.61
N GLN A 44 -0.22 -15.97 1.88
CA GLN A 44 -1.65 -16.08 2.18
C GLN A 44 -1.91 -16.62 3.58
N GLU A 45 -1.06 -17.53 4.04
CA GLU A 45 -1.17 -18.13 5.37
C GLU A 45 -0.91 -17.14 6.52
N ASP A 46 -0.28 -16.02 6.23
CA ASP A 46 0.05 -15.01 7.23
C ASP A 46 -0.91 -13.82 7.23
N LEU A 47 -1.98 -13.88 6.45
CA LEU A 47 -3.07 -12.90 6.52
C LEU A 47 -3.88 -13.15 7.80
N SER A 48 -4.42 -12.06 8.37
CA SER A 48 -5.27 -12.15 9.55
C SER A 48 -6.73 -11.96 9.16
N VAL A 49 -7.64 -12.48 9.99
CA VAL A 49 -9.07 -12.21 9.83
C VAL A 49 -9.42 -10.93 10.59
N PHE A 50 -10.20 -10.07 9.96
CA PHE A 50 -10.65 -8.80 10.56
C PHE A 50 -12.18 -8.76 10.53
N HIS A 51 -12.78 -8.52 11.69
CA HIS A 51 -14.24 -8.34 11.81
C HIS A 51 -14.53 -6.86 11.90
N ALA A 52 -15.15 -6.30 10.85
CA ALA A 52 -15.52 -4.89 10.82
C ALA A 52 -16.86 -4.68 11.48
N SER A 53 -17.06 -3.49 12.09
CA SER A 53 -18.33 -3.11 12.70
C SER A 53 -19.39 -2.75 11.66
N GLU A 54 -18.96 -2.49 10.43
CA GLU A 54 -19.84 -2.10 9.31
C GLU A 54 -19.17 -2.52 7.99
N PRO A 55 -19.92 -2.54 6.86
CA PRO A 55 -19.27 -2.78 5.57
C PRO A 55 -18.22 -1.71 5.26
N LEU A 56 -17.05 -2.13 4.78
CA LEU A 56 -15.96 -1.21 4.46
C LEU A 56 -16.08 -0.71 3.03
N LYS A 57 -15.71 0.55 2.82
CA LYS A 57 -15.69 1.15 1.49
C LYS A 57 -14.62 0.48 0.63
N ALA A 58 -14.91 0.35 -0.67
CA ALA A 58 -14.00 -0.27 -1.63
C ALA A 58 -12.62 0.42 -1.67
N GLU A 59 -12.56 1.71 -1.32
CA GLU A 59 -11.28 2.45 -1.32
C GLU A 59 -10.27 1.91 -0.30
N TYR A 60 -10.73 1.17 0.72
CA TYR A 60 -9.86 0.56 1.73
C TYR A 60 -9.51 -0.89 1.43
N LEU A 61 -10.10 -1.46 0.38
CA LEU A 61 -9.85 -2.84 -0.03
C LEU A 61 -8.96 -2.86 -1.26
N THR A 62 -8.06 -3.83 -1.33
CA THR A 62 -7.16 -3.94 -2.46
C THR A 62 -7.91 -4.29 -3.75
N GLN A 63 -7.44 -3.74 -4.86
CA GLN A 63 -7.95 -4.01 -6.22
C GLN A 63 -6.79 -4.36 -7.14
N PRO A 64 -7.03 -5.15 -8.21
CA PRO A 64 -5.96 -5.49 -9.15
C PRO A 64 -5.28 -4.22 -9.69
N GLY A 65 -3.96 -4.23 -9.76
CA GLY A 65 -3.17 -3.09 -10.22
C GLY A 65 -2.81 -2.09 -9.12
N ASP A 66 -3.37 -2.22 -7.93
CA ASP A 66 -2.93 -1.41 -6.79
C ASP A 66 -1.49 -1.73 -6.41
N ILE A 67 -0.78 -0.71 -5.94
CA ILE A 67 0.54 -0.89 -5.35
C ILE A 67 0.45 -0.50 -3.89
N ILE A 68 0.84 -1.42 -3.02
CA ILE A 68 0.81 -1.22 -1.57
C ILE A 68 2.25 -1.09 -1.09
N VAL A 69 2.57 0.01 -0.41
CA VAL A 69 3.93 0.28 0.05
C VAL A 69 3.97 0.24 1.56
N ARG A 70 4.84 -0.61 2.09
CA ARG A 70 5.11 -0.67 3.53
C ARG A 70 5.80 0.62 3.97
N LEU A 71 5.26 1.28 5.01
CA LEU A 71 5.77 2.57 5.49
C LEU A 71 6.89 2.46 6.51
N THR A 72 7.32 1.24 6.81
CA THR A 72 8.48 0.96 7.67
C THR A 72 9.54 0.21 6.88
N THR A 73 10.78 0.23 7.36
CA THR A 73 11.88 -0.50 6.74
C THR A 73 11.50 -1.97 6.56
N PRO A 74 11.71 -2.56 5.40
CA PRO A 74 12.48 -2.11 4.24
C PRO A 74 11.67 -1.40 3.14
N TYR A 75 10.50 -0.87 3.42
CA TYR A 75 9.65 -0.10 2.48
C TYR A 75 9.27 -0.90 1.22
N THR A 76 9.00 -2.17 1.38
CA THR A 76 8.66 -3.07 0.28
C THR A 76 7.36 -2.65 -0.37
N ALA A 77 7.35 -2.56 -1.71
CA ALA A 77 6.15 -2.34 -2.50
C ALA A 77 5.61 -3.69 -2.99
N ILE A 78 4.28 -3.81 -3.05
CA ILE A 78 3.58 -5.02 -3.48
C ILE A 78 2.64 -4.65 -4.60
N LEU A 79 2.60 -5.48 -5.65
CA LEU A 79 1.62 -5.34 -6.73
C LEU A 79 0.46 -6.29 -6.47
N ILE A 80 -0.74 -5.74 -6.43
CA ILE A 80 -1.97 -6.52 -6.19
C ILE A 80 -2.44 -7.15 -7.49
N ASP A 81 -2.72 -8.45 -7.44
CA ASP A 81 -3.28 -9.21 -8.56
C ASP A 81 -4.65 -9.80 -8.18
N SER A 82 -5.18 -10.69 -9.03
CA SER A 82 -6.50 -11.27 -8.79
C SER A 82 -6.58 -12.14 -7.54
N THR A 83 -5.45 -12.68 -7.07
CA THR A 83 -5.40 -13.56 -5.88
C THR A 83 -5.28 -12.78 -4.57
N THR A 84 -4.96 -11.49 -4.65
CA THR A 84 -4.75 -10.62 -3.49
C THR A 84 -5.73 -9.45 -3.45
N THR A 85 -6.84 -9.59 -4.14
CA THR A 85 -7.93 -8.60 -4.18
C THR A 85 -8.80 -8.70 -2.93
N GLY A 86 -9.33 -7.57 -2.47
CA GLY A 86 -10.30 -7.54 -1.36
C GLY A 86 -9.67 -7.61 0.02
N LEU A 87 -8.37 -7.39 0.14
CA LEU A 87 -7.69 -7.34 1.43
C LEU A 87 -7.85 -5.97 2.08
N ILE A 88 -7.99 -5.93 3.40
CA ILE A 88 -7.90 -4.69 4.15
C ILE A 88 -6.43 -4.29 4.26
N VAL A 89 -6.16 -3.01 4.05
CA VAL A 89 -4.83 -2.41 4.20
C VAL A 89 -4.89 -1.42 5.35
N SER A 90 -4.03 -1.63 6.36
CA SER A 90 -3.96 -0.74 7.53
C SER A 90 -3.13 0.50 7.24
N SER A 91 -3.13 1.43 8.20
CA SER A 91 -2.34 2.66 8.12
C SER A 91 -0.83 2.44 8.19
N ASN A 92 -0.36 1.20 8.36
CA ASN A 92 1.05 0.84 8.21
C ASN A 92 1.51 0.81 6.75
N PHE A 93 0.60 1.03 5.82
CA PHE A 93 0.83 0.96 4.38
C PHE A 93 0.26 2.16 3.67
N MET A 94 0.84 2.47 2.51
CA MET A 94 0.29 3.44 1.57
C MET A 94 -0.33 2.68 0.40
N ILE A 95 -1.52 3.12 -0.05
CA ILE A 95 -2.21 2.56 -1.21
C ILE A 95 -2.02 3.49 -2.38
N ILE A 96 -1.42 3.00 -3.47
CA ILE A 96 -1.26 3.74 -4.72
C ILE A 96 -2.15 3.07 -5.75
N ARG A 97 -3.18 3.77 -6.19
CA ARG A 97 -4.16 3.27 -7.17
C ARG A 97 -4.05 4.07 -8.44
N MET A 98 -3.67 3.40 -9.53
CA MET A 98 -3.48 4.08 -10.82
C MET A 98 -4.83 4.56 -11.37
N GLU A 99 -4.85 5.80 -11.84
CA GLU A 99 -6.01 6.42 -12.47
C GLU A 99 -5.78 6.70 -13.95
N SER A 100 -4.55 6.49 -14.43
CA SER A 100 -4.15 6.75 -15.80
C SER A 100 -3.45 5.54 -16.39
N ASN A 101 -3.60 5.33 -17.70
CA ASN A 101 -2.90 4.29 -18.43
C ASN A 101 -1.50 4.73 -18.90
N ALA A 102 -1.07 5.95 -18.56
CA ALA A 102 0.22 6.48 -18.99
C ALA A 102 1.40 5.75 -18.35
N LEU A 103 1.15 5.03 -17.24
CA LEU A 103 2.18 4.29 -16.53
C LEU A 103 1.62 2.92 -16.15
N LEU A 104 2.37 1.85 -16.47
CA LEU A 104 1.98 0.50 -16.08
C LEU A 104 2.26 0.28 -14.58
N PRO A 105 1.31 -0.33 -13.84
CA PRO A 105 1.55 -0.65 -12.43
C PRO A 105 2.79 -1.51 -12.21
N ASP A 106 3.07 -2.46 -13.12
CA ASP A 106 4.24 -3.33 -13.04
C ASP A 106 5.55 -2.53 -13.02
N TYR A 107 5.63 -1.48 -13.86
CA TYR A 107 6.80 -0.62 -13.91
C TYR A 107 6.98 0.15 -12.61
N LEU A 108 5.91 0.73 -12.08
CA LEU A 108 5.94 1.47 -10.82
C LEU A 108 6.32 0.55 -9.66
N PHE A 109 5.76 -0.66 -9.62
CA PHE A 109 6.10 -1.67 -8.64
C PHE A 109 7.61 -1.98 -8.66
N TRP A 110 8.16 -2.22 -9.86
CA TRP A 110 9.60 -2.46 -10.00
C TRP A 110 10.40 -1.26 -9.52
N LEU A 111 10.02 -0.05 -9.97
CA LEU A 111 10.74 1.19 -9.65
C LEU A 111 10.80 1.45 -8.15
N LEU A 112 9.67 1.29 -7.45
CA LEU A 112 9.59 1.54 -6.01
C LEU A 112 10.41 0.54 -5.19
N ASN A 113 10.69 -0.63 -5.73
CA ASN A 113 11.50 -1.65 -5.07
C ASN A 113 12.99 -1.53 -5.41
N THR A 114 13.40 -0.57 -6.24
CA THR A 114 14.83 -0.36 -6.50
C THR A 114 15.52 0.17 -5.25
N PRO A 115 16.80 -0.19 -5.04
CA PRO A 115 17.53 0.32 -3.89
C PRO A 115 17.64 1.85 -3.86
N ALA A 116 17.72 2.48 -5.04
CA ALA A 116 17.82 3.94 -5.14
C ALA A 116 16.54 4.62 -4.61
N VAL A 117 15.36 4.12 -4.98
CA VAL A 117 14.09 4.70 -4.52
C VAL A 117 13.86 4.40 -3.05
N LYS A 118 14.16 3.18 -2.59
CA LYS A 118 14.04 2.83 -1.16
C LYS A 118 14.91 3.73 -0.30
N ARG A 119 16.08 4.10 -0.79
CA ARG A 119 16.98 5.03 -0.10
C ARG A 119 16.39 6.43 -0.02
N ARG A 120 15.71 6.88 -1.07
CA ARG A 120 15.00 8.17 -1.07
C ARG A 120 13.86 8.18 -0.07
N ILE A 121 13.11 7.08 0.04
CA ILE A 121 12.04 6.93 1.04
C ILE A 121 12.64 7.04 2.45
N TYR A 122 13.70 6.30 2.70
CA TYR A 122 14.39 6.33 4.00
C TYR A 122 14.88 7.74 4.34
N THR A 123 15.49 8.43 3.39
CA THR A 123 15.99 9.79 3.59
C THR A 123 14.86 10.76 3.92
N SER A 124 13.68 10.57 3.33
CA SER A 124 12.52 11.43 3.62
C SER A 124 12.03 11.28 5.07
N THR A 125 12.28 10.14 5.71
CA THR A 125 11.86 9.90 7.10
C THR A 125 12.86 10.43 8.11
N THR A 126 14.16 10.43 7.78
CA THR A 126 15.22 10.80 8.74
C THR A 126 15.21 12.28 9.09
N SER A 127 14.67 13.14 8.23
CA SER A 127 14.54 14.57 8.50
C SER A 127 13.29 14.93 9.30
N ASN A 128 12.47 13.94 9.66
CA ASN A 128 11.18 14.14 10.32
C ASN A 128 11.21 13.53 11.73
N VAL A 129 10.81 14.30 12.72
CA VAL A 129 10.79 13.87 14.12
C VAL A 129 9.95 12.61 14.33
N LEU A 130 8.87 12.44 13.56
CA LEU A 130 7.97 11.29 13.69
C LEU A 130 8.41 10.09 12.87
N SER A 131 9.46 10.21 12.05
CA SER A 131 10.02 9.13 11.22
C SER A 131 8.99 8.41 10.34
N ALA A 132 7.89 9.10 9.97
CA ALA A 132 6.82 8.53 9.17
C ALA A 132 6.92 9.00 7.72
N VAL A 133 6.75 8.06 6.78
CA VAL A 133 6.63 8.41 5.36
C VAL A 133 5.25 9.03 5.13
N LYS A 134 5.21 10.16 4.47
CA LYS A 134 3.96 10.88 4.21
C LYS A 134 3.45 10.61 2.81
N ALA A 135 2.13 10.69 2.63
CA ALA A 135 1.51 10.56 1.30
C ALA A 135 2.11 11.55 0.30
N SER A 136 2.49 12.75 0.76
CA SER A 136 3.10 13.77 -0.10
C SER A 136 4.41 13.31 -0.74
N PHE A 137 5.17 12.43 -0.10
CA PHE A 137 6.36 11.87 -0.73
C PHE A 137 5.99 11.17 -2.05
N PHE A 138 4.92 10.36 -2.02
CA PHE A 138 4.51 9.59 -3.18
C PHE A 138 3.80 10.45 -4.22
N THR A 139 2.95 11.39 -3.82
CA THR A 139 2.26 12.26 -4.78
C THR A 139 3.23 13.16 -5.53
N GLN A 140 4.31 13.58 -4.87
CA GLN A 140 5.34 14.45 -5.45
C GLN A 140 6.50 13.66 -6.06
N PHE A 141 6.44 12.33 -6.01
CA PHE A 141 7.49 11.48 -6.57
C PHE A 141 7.60 11.71 -8.08
N GLN A 142 8.79 12.10 -8.53
CA GLN A 142 9.07 12.37 -9.93
C GLN A 142 9.75 11.18 -10.57
N PHE A 143 9.33 10.88 -11.79
CA PHE A 143 9.90 9.80 -12.59
C PHE A 143 9.76 10.10 -14.07
N HIS A 144 10.52 9.38 -14.87
CA HIS A 144 10.40 9.43 -16.33
C HIS A 144 9.54 8.27 -16.79
N VAL A 145 8.52 8.59 -17.60
CA VAL A 145 7.70 7.56 -18.22
C VAL A 145 8.48 7.01 -19.42
N PRO A 146 8.74 5.69 -19.50
CA PRO A 146 9.42 5.10 -20.66
C PRO A 146 8.60 5.34 -21.94
N PRO A 147 9.25 5.57 -23.07
CA PRO A 147 8.56 5.75 -24.35
C PRO A 147 7.81 4.51 -24.80
#